data_7ea4cefb792c034e2fd057883a55e25a
#
_entry.id   7ea4cefb792c034e2fd057883a55e25a
#
_cell.length_a   1.000
_cell.length_b   1.000
_cell.length_c   1.000
_cell.angle_alpha   90.00
_cell.angle_beta   90.00
_cell.angle_gamma   90.00
#
_symmetry.space_group_name_H-M   'P 1'
#
loop_
_entity.id
_entity.type
_entity.pdbx_description
1 polymer ?
#
loop_
_entity_poly.entity_id
_entity_poly.type
_entity_poly.pdbx_seq_one_letter_code
_entity_poly.pdbx_strand_id
1 'polypeptide(L)'
;IEDDLNLVREQTLNSIKDAREADVRKDDLLVYLAHDLKTPLTSVLGYLKLMEDEPEIDPALIKKYSGIAGRKAERLESLINEFFEITRFSTHKLSLEPAKTNLSRMLMQITYEFHPILTEKNLEWDLQIPENIEIVCDRDKLERAIDNLIRNAINYSYAGTTIFFSLTQLDEQVRICVQNKGQTIPPEKLERMFEQFYRLDAARSSDTGGAGLGLAIAKEIIELHHGTISAHSENETIQFLVQLPLDCQKNVRSSSERNH
;
A
#
# COMPACT_ATOMS: atom_id res chain seq x y z
N ILE A 1 -3.90 11.42 45.06
CA ILE A 1 -5.04 12.22 44.53
C ILE A 1 -4.53 13.30 43.56
N GLU A 2 -3.52 14.14 43.92
CA GLU A 2 -3.00 15.20 43.08
C GLU A 2 -2.24 14.61 41.86
N ASP A 3 -1.46 13.53 42.08
CA ASP A 3 -0.76 12.80 41.03
C ASP A 3 -1.75 12.08 40.08
N ASP A 4 -2.83 11.50 40.61
CA ASP A 4 -3.85 10.85 39.80
C ASP A 4 -4.62 11.86 38.94
N LEU A 5 -4.88 13.07 39.48
CA LEU A 5 -5.54 14.15 38.77
C LEU A 5 -4.66 14.69 37.62
N ASN A 6 -3.35 14.81 37.86
CA ASN A 6 -2.40 15.21 36.85
C ASN A 6 -2.28 14.15 35.72
N LEU A 7 -2.25 12.86 36.07
CA LEU A 7 -2.22 11.77 35.10
C LEU A 7 -3.47 11.75 34.20
N VAL A 8 -4.67 11.89 34.81
CA VAL A 8 -5.94 11.96 34.05
C VAL A 8 -5.98 13.19 33.16
N ARG A 9 -5.47 14.34 33.63
CA ARG A 9 -5.40 15.57 32.83
C ARG A 9 -4.45 15.40 31.63
N GLU A 10 -3.30 14.79 31.84
CA GLU A 10 -2.31 14.53 30.78
C GLU A 10 -2.87 13.54 29.72
N GLN A 11 -3.51 12.47 30.17
CA GLN A 11 -4.21 11.52 29.30
C GLN A 11 -5.33 12.20 28.49
N THR A 12 -6.12 13.07 29.13
CA THR A 12 -7.21 13.79 28.45
C THR A 12 -6.66 14.77 27.41
N LEU A 13 -5.59 15.51 27.74
CA LEU A 13 -4.94 16.42 26.82
C LEU A 13 -4.33 15.68 25.61
N ASN A 14 -3.71 14.55 25.84
CA ASN A 14 -3.18 13.71 24.76
C ASN A 14 -4.30 13.16 23.87
N SER A 15 -5.41 12.65 24.44
CA SER A 15 -6.57 12.21 23.68
C SER A 15 -7.20 13.32 22.83
N ILE A 16 -7.29 14.55 23.35
CA ILE A 16 -7.81 15.71 22.62
C ILE A 16 -6.85 16.08 21.47
N LYS A 17 -5.54 16.03 21.72
CA LYS A 17 -4.53 16.30 20.71
C LYS A 17 -4.60 15.26 19.59
N ASP A 18 -4.66 13.98 19.93
CA ASP A 18 -4.75 12.86 18.97
C ASP A 18 -6.03 12.96 18.13
N ALA A 19 -7.17 13.29 18.75
CA ALA A 19 -8.44 13.50 18.05
C ALA A 19 -8.36 14.68 17.07
N ARG A 20 -7.72 15.79 17.47
CA ARG A 20 -7.56 16.97 16.63
C ARG A 20 -6.61 16.72 15.45
N GLU A 21 -5.55 15.97 15.69
CA GLU A 21 -4.63 15.55 14.62
C GLU A 21 -5.30 14.57 13.63
N ALA A 22 -6.21 13.72 14.14
CA ALA A 22 -7.01 12.82 13.29
C ALA A 22 -8.00 13.61 12.41
N ASP A 23 -8.64 14.64 12.96
CA ASP A 23 -9.55 15.52 12.19
C ASP A 23 -8.81 16.32 11.10
N VAL A 24 -7.66 16.89 11.43
CA VAL A 24 -6.82 17.60 10.44
C VAL A 24 -6.38 16.65 9.33
N ARG A 25 -5.93 15.44 9.68
CA ARG A 25 -5.56 14.41 8.69
C ARG A 25 -6.73 14.02 7.78
N LYS A 26 -7.94 13.97 8.34
CA LYS A 26 -9.16 13.67 7.57
C LYS A 26 -9.50 14.77 6.58
N ASP A 27 -9.37 16.04 6.97
CA ASP A 27 -9.64 17.19 6.09
C ASP A 27 -8.58 17.27 4.97
N ASP A 28 -7.31 17.07 5.28
CA ASP A 28 -6.23 16.97 4.31
C ASP A 28 -6.49 15.83 3.31
N LEU A 29 -6.98 14.68 3.80
CA LEU A 29 -7.41 13.54 3.00
C LEU A 29 -8.41 13.96 1.92
N LEU A 30 -9.48 14.67 2.31
CA LEU A 30 -10.54 15.06 1.40
C LEU A 30 -10.04 16.05 0.33
N VAL A 31 -9.17 16.98 0.70
CA VAL A 31 -8.59 17.96 -0.24
C VAL A 31 -7.68 17.28 -1.26
N TYR A 32 -6.76 16.40 -0.82
CA TYR A 32 -5.88 15.67 -1.72
C TYR A 32 -6.66 14.76 -2.67
N LEU A 33 -7.65 14.04 -2.13
CA LEU A 33 -8.48 13.16 -2.93
C LEU A 33 -9.25 13.93 -4.00
N ALA A 34 -9.88 15.04 -3.63
CA ALA A 34 -10.62 15.87 -4.58
C ALA A 34 -9.74 16.35 -5.75
N HIS A 35 -8.49 16.72 -5.45
CA HIS A 35 -7.51 17.10 -6.48
C HIS A 35 -7.12 15.93 -7.37
N ASP A 36 -6.78 14.79 -6.77
CA ASP A 36 -6.25 13.62 -7.49
C ASP A 36 -7.33 12.86 -8.28
N LEU A 37 -8.61 12.94 -7.86
CA LEU A 37 -9.76 12.47 -8.63
C LEU A 37 -10.12 13.43 -9.79
N LYS A 38 -10.01 14.75 -9.56
CA LYS A 38 -10.35 15.75 -10.57
C LYS A 38 -9.46 15.65 -11.81
N THR A 39 -8.17 15.41 -11.63
CA THR A 39 -7.19 15.36 -12.72
C THR A 39 -7.49 14.27 -13.77
N PRO A 40 -7.61 12.96 -13.44
CA PRO A 40 -7.98 11.93 -14.40
C PRO A 40 -9.39 12.13 -14.97
N LEU A 41 -10.35 12.58 -14.15
CA LEU A 41 -11.71 12.86 -14.59
C LEU A 41 -11.74 13.95 -15.67
N THR A 42 -11.04 15.07 -15.45
CA THR A 42 -10.93 16.15 -16.44
C THR A 42 -10.29 15.65 -17.74
N SER A 43 -9.28 14.77 -17.65
CA SER A 43 -8.66 14.17 -18.83
C SER A 43 -9.64 13.28 -19.60
N VAL A 44 -10.38 12.40 -18.89
CA VAL A 44 -11.42 11.55 -19.53
C VAL A 44 -12.44 12.41 -20.26
N LEU A 45 -13.02 13.39 -19.59
CA LEU A 45 -14.00 14.31 -20.18
C LEU A 45 -13.43 15.09 -21.37
N GLY A 46 -12.18 15.54 -21.29
CA GLY A 46 -11.51 16.26 -22.36
C GLY A 46 -11.34 15.40 -23.63
N TYR A 47 -10.88 14.15 -23.49
CA TYR A 47 -10.72 13.24 -24.64
C TYR A 47 -12.07 12.81 -25.24
N LEU A 48 -13.09 12.58 -24.39
CA LEU A 48 -14.44 12.29 -24.87
C LEU A 48 -15.01 13.47 -25.68
N LYS A 49 -14.83 14.70 -25.17
CA LYS A 49 -15.28 15.91 -25.86
C LYS A 49 -14.56 16.14 -27.18
N LEU A 50 -13.23 15.90 -27.24
CA LEU A 50 -12.49 15.98 -28.51
C LEU A 50 -13.01 14.99 -29.55
N MET A 51 -13.48 13.80 -29.14
CA MET A 51 -14.08 12.82 -30.05
C MET A 51 -15.51 13.20 -30.47
N GLU A 52 -16.26 13.95 -29.62
CA GLU A 52 -17.63 14.40 -29.90
C GLU A 52 -17.67 15.62 -30.81
N ASP A 53 -16.76 16.58 -30.58
CA ASP A 53 -16.74 17.88 -31.28
C ASP A 53 -16.21 17.77 -32.74
N GLU A 54 -15.59 16.67 -33.14
CA GLU A 54 -14.93 16.50 -34.43
C GLU A 54 -15.58 15.35 -35.24
N PRO A 55 -16.66 15.63 -36.02
CA PRO A 55 -17.46 14.58 -36.71
C PRO A 55 -16.70 13.73 -37.73
N GLU A 56 -15.58 14.23 -38.27
CA GLU A 56 -14.72 13.55 -39.25
C GLU A 56 -13.35 13.15 -38.66
N ILE A 57 -13.31 12.83 -37.36
CA ILE A 57 -12.06 12.44 -36.69
C ILE A 57 -11.47 11.15 -37.27
N ASP A 58 -10.16 11.13 -37.52
CA ASP A 58 -9.44 9.95 -37.97
C ASP A 58 -9.63 8.76 -37.00
N PRO A 59 -10.03 7.56 -37.50
CA PRO A 59 -10.17 6.36 -36.68
C PRO A 59 -8.94 6.03 -35.83
N ALA A 60 -7.74 6.36 -36.29
CA ALA A 60 -6.51 6.20 -35.52
C ALA A 60 -6.47 7.13 -34.29
N LEU A 61 -7.00 8.36 -34.43
CA LEU A 61 -7.11 9.31 -33.31
C LEU A 61 -8.21 8.86 -32.33
N ILE A 62 -9.34 8.35 -32.79
CA ILE A 62 -10.38 7.77 -31.93
C ILE A 62 -9.78 6.66 -31.08
N LYS A 63 -9.06 5.71 -31.70
CA LYS A 63 -8.40 4.61 -30.97
C LYS A 63 -7.39 5.13 -29.94
N LYS A 64 -6.63 6.16 -30.29
CA LYS A 64 -5.65 6.79 -29.37
C LYS A 64 -6.36 7.48 -28.20
N TYR A 65 -7.37 8.30 -28.46
CA TYR A 65 -8.07 9.09 -27.42
C TYR A 65 -8.89 8.19 -26.51
N SER A 66 -9.61 7.20 -27.06
CA SER A 66 -10.33 6.22 -26.25
C SER A 66 -9.39 5.38 -25.37
N GLY A 67 -8.23 4.99 -25.89
CA GLY A 67 -7.22 4.29 -25.10
C GLY A 67 -6.65 5.15 -23.96
N ILE A 68 -6.44 6.45 -24.17
CA ILE A 68 -6.00 7.36 -23.10
C ILE A 68 -7.12 7.57 -22.07
N ALA A 69 -8.36 7.81 -22.53
CA ALA A 69 -9.51 7.98 -21.65
C ALA A 69 -9.75 6.71 -20.81
N GLY A 70 -9.64 5.53 -21.40
CA GLY A 70 -9.74 4.24 -20.70
C GLY A 70 -8.73 4.12 -19.56
N ARG A 71 -7.43 4.31 -19.83
CA ARG A 71 -6.39 4.26 -18.78
C ARG A 71 -6.61 5.29 -17.68
N LYS A 72 -7.12 6.49 -18.00
CA LYS A 72 -7.42 7.51 -16.97
C LYS A 72 -8.66 7.15 -16.15
N ALA A 73 -9.65 6.46 -16.74
CA ALA A 73 -10.81 5.93 -16.02
C ALA A 73 -10.43 4.78 -15.09
N GLU A 74 -9.61 3.82 -15.53
CA GLU A 74 -9.04 2.76 -14.69
C GLU A 74 -8.25 3.34 -13.49
N ARG A 75 -7.49 4.40 -13.76
CA ARG A 75 -6.77 5.11 -12.69
C ARG A 75 -7.73 5.77 -11.68
N LEU A 76 -8.81 6.38 -12.15
CA LEU A 76 -9.85 6.97 -11.29
C LEU A 76 -10.51 5.90 -10.41
N GLU A 77 -10.84 4.75 -10.99
CA GLU A 77 -11.40 3.61 -10.26
C GLU A 77 -10.44 3.13 -9.15
N SER A 78 -9.14 2.96 -9.46
CA SER A 78 -8.12 2.62 -8.46
C SER A 78 -8.08 3.60 -7.31
N LEU A 79 -8.09 4.92 -7.58
CA LEU A 79 -8.09 5.96 -6.56
C LEU A 79 -9.33 5.93 -5.66
N ILE A 80 -10.50 5.68 -6.25
CA ILE A 80 -11.76 5.53 -5.51
C ILE A 80 -11.68 4.30 -4.59
N ASN A 81 -11.19 3.18 -5.08
CA ASN A 81 -11.05 1.96 -4.29
C ASN A 81 -10.05 2.15 -3.14
N GLU A 82 -8.89 2.78 -3.41
CA GLU A 82 -7.90 3.13 -2.37
C GLU A 82 -8.52 4.03 -1.28
N PHE A 83 -9.37 5.00 -1.67
CA PHE A 83 -10.07 5.88 -0.74
C PHE A 83 -11.06 5.14 0.15
N PHE A 84 -11.92 4.30 -0.44
CA PHE A 84 -12.88 3.51 0.34
C PHE A 84 -12.17 2.62 1.36
N GLU A 85 -11.03 2.08 1.03
CA GLU A 85 -10.26 1.28 1.97
C GLU A 85 -9.80 2.12 3.17
N ILE A 86 -9.18 3.28 2.93
CA ILE A 86 -8.71 4.14 4.03
C ILE A 86 -9.85 4.61 4.92
N THR A 87 -11.00 4.96 4.34
CA THR A 87 -12.17 5.34 5.15
C THR A 87 -12.70 4.18 5.98
N ARG A 88 -12.60 2.94 5.50
CA ARG A 88 -12.94 1.74 6.27
C ARG A 88 -11.93 1.48 7.39
N PHE A 89 -10.64 1.71 7.16
CA PHE A 89 -9.60 1.60 8.18
C PHE A 89 -9.79 2.63 9.30
N SER A 90 -10.08 3.88 8.96
CA SER A 90 -10.27 4.97 9.95
C SER A 90 -11.49 4.80 10.86
N THR A 91 -12.47 3.97 10.50
CA THR A 91 -13.70 3.78 11.29
C THR A 91 -13.64 2.63 12.32
N HIS A 92 -12.46 2.08 12.64
CA HIS A 92 -12.25 1.01 13.66
C HIS A 92 -13.12 -0.24 13.47
N LYS A 93 -13.64 -0.52 12.26
CA LYS A 93 -14.53 -1.64 11.98
C LYS A 93 -13.89 -2.78 11.17
N LEU A 94 -12.57 -2.77 11.01
CA LEU A 94 -11.91 -3.87 10.33
C LEU A 94 -11.64 -5.02 11.31
N SER A 95 -12.53 -5.99 11.29
CA SER A 95 -12.24 -7.31 11.84
C SER A 95 -11.45 -8.11 10.80
N LEU A 96 -10.42 -8.83 11.24
CA LEU A 96 -9.80 -9.85 10.42
C LEU A 96 -10.74 -11.06 10.32
N GLU A 97 -10.71 -11.74 9.19
CA GLU A 97 -11.31 -13.05 8.97
C GLU A 97 -10.19 -14.10 8.82
N PRO A 98 -9.49 -14.44 9.91
CA PRO A 98 -8.30 -15.27 9.83
C PRO A 98 -8.66 -16.71 9.49
N ALA A 99 -7.94 -17.27 8.51
CA ALA A 99 -8.03 -18.65 8.11
C ALA A 99 -6.63 -19.23 7.91
N LYS A 100 -6.51 -20.57 8.04
CA LYS A 100 -5.28 -21.27 7.73
C LYS A 100 -4.96 -21.10 6.25
N THR A 101 -3.83 -20.49 5.95
CA THR A 101 -3.42 -20.09 4.60
C THR A 101 -2.04 -20.63 4.28
N ASN A 102 -1.88 -21.28 3.13
CA ASN A 102 -0.56 -21.61 2.60
C ASN A 102 0.06 -20.35 2.00
N LEU A 103 0.93 -19.70 2.79
CA LEU A 103 1.57 -18.43 2.45
C LEU A 103 2.49 -18.58 1.25
N SER A 104 3.25 -19.66 1.16
CA SER A 104 4.14 -19.94 0.03
C SER A 104 3.39 -19.92 -1.30
N ARG A 105 2.26 -20.64 -1.35
CA ARG A 105 1.43 -20.70 -2.57
C ARG A 105 0.79 -19.36 -2.90
N MET A 106 0.31 -18.64 -1.90
CA MET A 106 -0.28 -17.30 -2.07
C MET A 106 0.74 -16.34 -2.68
N LEU A 107 1.95 -16.27 -2.11
CA LEU A 107 2.99 -15.37 -2.60
C LEU A 107 3.47 -15.74 -4.01
N MET A 108 3.60 -17.02 -4.31
CA MET A 108 3.93 -17.49 -5.67
C MET A 108 2.84 -17.08 -6.68
N GLN A 109 1.57 -17.18 -6.30
CA GLN A 109 0.46 -16.75 -7.15
C GLN A 109 0.52 -15.25 -7.45
N ILE A 110 0.70 -14.43 -6.41
CA ILE A 110 0.82 -12.97 -6.56
C ILE A 110 2.00 -12.62 -7.49
N THR A 111 3.18 -13.20 -7.27
CA THR A 111 4.36 -12.90 -8.11
C THR A 111 4.14 -13.28 -9.57
N TYR A 112 3.39 -14.36 -9.84
CA TYR A 112 3.05 -14.77 -11.20
C TYR A 112 2.12 -13.76 -11.89
N GLU A 113 1.16 -13.19 -11.19
CA GLU A 113 0.23 -12.18 -11.73
C GLU A 113 0.94 -10.90 -12.18
N PHE A 114 2.08 -10.56 -11.56
CA PHE A 114 2.89 -9.41 -11.96
C PHE A 114 3.84 -9.66 -13.14
N HIS A 115 3.98 -10.89 -13.62
CA HIS A 115 4.91 -11.20 -14.70
C HIS A 115 4.74 -10.33 -15.98
N PRO A 116 3.51 -10.06 -16.48
CA PRO A 116 3.33 -9.19 -17.64
C PRO A 116 3.87 -7.78 -17.43
N ILE A 117 3.65 -7.21 -16.24
CA ILE A 117 4.08 -5.84 -15.91
C ILE A 117 5.61 -5.77 -15.78
N LEU A 118 6.25 -6.81 -15.22
CA LEU A 118 7.70 -6.87 -15.16
C LEU A 118 8.30 -6.92 -16.56
N THR A 119 7.75 -7.74 -17.45
CA THR A 119 8.22 -7.84 -18.84
C THR A 119 8.13 -6.49 -19.57
N GLU A 120 7.03 -5.76 -19.40
CA GLU A 120 6.85 -4.43 -19.98
C GLU A 120 7.89 -3.43 -19.49
N LYS A 121 8.25 -3.51 -18.20
CA LYS A 121 9.24 -2.62 -17.57
C LYS A 121 10.67 -3.12 -17.66
N ASN A 122 10.91 -4.24 -18.35
CA ASN A 122 12.23 -4.89 -18.44
C ASN A 122 12.80 -5.20 -17.04
N LEU A 123 11.98 -5.81 -16.18
CA LEU A 123 12.34 -6.25 -14.83
C LEU A 123 12.26 -7.78 -14.75
N GLU A 124 13.02 -8.37 -13.83
CA GLU A 124 13.01 -9.81 -13.57
C GLU A 124 12.77 -10.10 -12.08
N TRP A 125 12.27 -11.31 -11.78
CA TRP A 125 12.16 -11.82 -10.41
C TRP A 125 13.41 -12.63 -10.01
N ASP A 126 13.86 -12.43 -8.77
CA ASP A 126 14.67 -13.40 -8.01
C ASP A 126 13.83 -13.86 -6.83
N LEU A 127 13.23 -15.07 -6.93
CA LEU A 127 12.27 -15.60 -5.97
C LEU A 127 12.92 -16.63 -5.06
N GLN A 128 12.86 -16.40 -3.75
CA GLN A 128 13.31 -17.35 -2.72
C GLN A 128 12.13 -17.64 -1.78
N ILE A 129 11.19 -18.45 -2.25
CA ILE A 129 9.97 -18.82 -1.53
C ILE A 129 9.98 -20.32 -1.28
N PRO A 130 10.28 -20.76 -0.03
CA PRO A 130 10.19 -22.17 0.36
C PRO A 130 8.77 -22.71 0.20
N GLU A 131 8.64 -24.00 -0.06
CA GLU A 131 7.34 -24.65 -0.15
C GLU A 131 6.69 -24.82 1.23
N ASN A 132 5.34 -24.81 1.26
CA ASN A 132 4.52 -25.27 2.39
C ASN A 132 4.67 -24.50 3.72
N ILE A 133 5.00 -23.21 3.68
CA ILE A 133 4.86 -22.36 4.87
C ILE A 133 3.39 -21.97 5.02
N GLU A 134 2.80 -22.32 6.16
CA GLU A 134 1.40 -22.05 6.49
C GLU A 134 1.31 -21.07 7.67
N ILE A 135 0.39 -20.13 7.60
CA ILE A 135 0.07 -19.16 8.67
C ILE A 135 -1.45 -19.04 8.84
N VAL A 136 -1.88 -18.52 10.00
CA VAL A 136 -3.27 -18.11 10.21
C VAL A 136 -3.35 -16.61 9.99
N CYS A 137 -4.01 -16.19 8.91
CA CYS A 137 -4.14 -14.79 8.51
C CYS A 137 -5.43 -14.54 7.73
N ASP A 138 -5.82 -13.28 7.59
CA ASP A 138 -6.82 -12.86 6.60
C ASP A 138 -6.12 -12.78 5.24
N ARG A 139 -6.41 -13.80 4.40
CA ARG A 139 -5.74 -13.97 3.12
C ARG A 139 -5.91 -12.75 2.22
N ASP A 140 -7.13 -12.27 2.04
CA ASP A 140 -7.45 -11.23 1.07
C ASP A 140 -6.79 -9.90 1.45
N LYS A 141 -6.79 -9.57 2.75
CA LYS A 141 -6.11 -8.38 3.24
C LYS A 141 -4.59 -8.51 3.11
N LEU A 142 -4.03 -9.67 3.49
CA LEU A 142 -2.59 -9.88 3.37
C LEU A 142 -2.11 -9.85 1.92
N GLU A 143 -2.84 -10.48 0.99
CA GLU A 143 -2.60 -10.42 -0.45
C GLU A 143 -2.52 -8.97 -0.93
N ARG A 144 -3.48 -8.13 -0.52
CA ARG A 144 -3.48 -6.70 -0.83
C ARG A 144 -2.27 -5.95 -0.27
N ALA A 145 -1.84 -6.25 0.95
CA ALA A 145 -0.64 -5.62 1.52
C ALA A 145 0.60 -5.94 0.69
N ILE A 146 0.76 -7.20 0.30
CA ILE A 146 1.88 -7.66 -0.53
C ILE A 146 1.81 -7.06 -1.95
N ASP A 147 0.62 -7.00 -2.56
CA ASP A 147 0.39 -6.34 -3.86
C ASP A 147 0.90 -4.88 -3.84
N ASN A 148 0.56 -4.12 -2.80
CA ASN A 148 1.04 -2.74 -2.63
C ASN A 148 2.56 -2.65 -2.54
N LEU A 149 3.22 -3.56 -1.84
CA LEU A 149 4.69 -3.60 -1.74
C LEU A 149 5.34 -3.93 -3.09
N ILE A 150 4.81 -4.92 -3.80
CA ILE A 150 5.29 -5.33 -5.12
C ILE A 150 5.11 -4.20 -6.13
N ARG A 151 3.94 -3.55 -6.19
CA ARG A 151 3.69 -2.39 -7.05
C ARG A 151 4.66 -1.25 -6.76
N ASN A 152 4.94 -0.99 -5.49
CA ASN A 152 5.92 0.00 -5.10
C ASN A 152 7.31 -0.39 -5.64
N ALA A 153 7.77 -1.61 -5.40
CA ALA A 153 9.06 -2.09 -5.89
C ALA A 153 9.15 -1.97 -7.42
N ILE A 154 8.13 -2.39 -8.18
CA ILE A 154 8.09 -2.29 -9.64
C ILE A 154 8.14 -0.82 -10.12
N ASN A 155 7.42 0.08 -9.45
CA ASN A 155 7.32 1.48 -9.87
C ASN A 155 8.59 2.29 -9.62
N TYR A 156 9.36 1.90 -8.61
CA TYR A 156 10.59 2.60 -8.23
C TYR A 156 11.88 1.86 -8.62
N SER A 157 11.75 0.74 -9.34
CA SER A 157 12.91 0.02 -9.89
C SER A 157 13.52 0.74 -11.10
N TYR A 158 14.83 0.64 -11.23
CA TYR A 158 15.51 0.93 -12.48
C TYR A 158 15.21 -0.15 -13.53
N ALA A 159 14.98 0.25 -14.77
CA ALA A 159 14.78 -0.70 -15.86
C ALA A 159 15.99 -1.63 -16.03
N GLY A 160 15.77 -2.89 -16.41
CA GLY A 160 16.84 -3.88 -16.59
C GLY A 160 17.41 -4.42 -15.29
N THR A 161 16.70 -4.28 -14.17
CA THR A 161 17.13 -4.79 -12.87
C THR A 161 16.22 -5.92 -12.37
N THR A 162 16.66 -6.57 -11.30
CA THR A 162 15.96 -7.70 -10.68
C THR A 162 15.32 -7.26 -9.37
N ILE A 163 14.07 -7.67 -9.15
CA ILE A 163 13.38 -7.54 -7.86
C ILE A 163 13.57 -8.86 -7.11
N PHE A 164 14.23 -8.77 -5.96
CA PHE A 164 14.38 -9.90 -5.04
C PHE A 164 13.15 -9.99 -4.14
N PHE A 165 12.59 -11.20 -4.06
CA PHE A 165 11.44 -11.48 -3.20
C PHE A 165 11.68 -12.78 -2.43
N SER A 166 11.63 -12.72 -1.11
CA SER A 166 11.89 -13.89 -0.29
C SER A 166 10.89 -14.08 0.85
N LEU A 167 10.66 -15.33 1.22
CA LEU A 167 9.91 -15.76 2.39
C LEU A 167 10.83 -16.63 3.26
N THR A 168 10.90 -16.34 4.55
CA THR A 168 11.69 -17.12 5.51
C THR A 168 10.85 -17.37 6.76
N GLN A 169 10.83 -18.59 7.25
CA GLN A 169 10.21 -18.92 8.54
C GLN A 169 11.28 -18.83 9.63
N LEU A 170 10.98 -18.14 10.72
CA LEU A 170 11.83 -17.93 11.88
C LEU A 170 11.03 -18.26 13.14
N ASP A 171 11.26 -19.41 13.74
CA ASP A 171 10.56 -19.89 14.94
C ASP A 171 9.01 -19.71 14.81
N GLU A 172 8.44 -18.79 15.55
CA GLU A 172 6.99 -18.50 15.56
C GLU A 172 6.56 -17.37 14.60
N GLN A 173 7.44 -16.93 13.71
CA GLN A 173 7.19 -15.86 12.78
C GLN A 173 7.59 -16.22 11.36
N VAL A 174 7.04 -15.48 10.39
CA VAL A 174 7.53 -15.45 9.02
C VAL A 174 8.05 -14.06 8.69
N ARG A 175 9.06 -14.04 7.83
CA ARG A 175 9.64 -12.82 7.29
C ARG A 175 9.48 -12.82 5.78
N ILE A 176 8.89 -11.75 5.25
CA ILE A 176 8.81 -11.49 3.81
C ILE A 176 9.72 -10.30 3.52
N CYS A 177 10.57 -10.44 2.51
CA CYS A 177 11.45 -9.38 2.04
C CYS A 177 11.16 -9.08 0.58
N VAL A 178 10.94 -7.81 0.26
CA VAL A 178 10.84 -7.30 -1.11
C VAL A 178 11.96 -6.29 -1.30
N GLN A 179 12.85 -6.51 -2.26
CA GLN A 179 13.99 -5.64 -2.50
C GLN A 179 14.14 -5.32 -3.98
N ASN A 180 14.39 -4.07 -4.29
CA ASN A 180 14.59 -3.60 -5.66
C ASN A 180 15.78 -2.64 -5.77
N LYS A 181 16.28 -2.47 -7.00
CA LYS A 181 17.27 -1.45 -7.34
C LYS A 181 16.57 -0.17 -7.78
N GLY A 182 16.84 0.92 -7.08
CA GLY A 182 16.22 2.22 -7.32
C GLY A 182 16.98 3.34 -6.63
N GLN A 183 16.51 4.57 -6.79
CA GLN A 183 17.14 5.73 -6.17
C GLN A 183 17.14 5.59 -4.64
N THR A 184 18.31 5.79 -4.02
CA THR A 184 18.43 5.75 -2.55
C THR A 184 17.53 6.79 -1.89
N ILE A 185 16.78 6.35 -0.90
CA ILE A 185 15.82 7.18 -0.16
C ILE A 185 16.51 7.66 1.13
N PRO A 186 16.54 9.00 1.38
CA PRO A 186 17.09 9.54 2.61
C PRO A 186 16.36 9.01 3.87
N PRO A 187 17.07 8.82 5.01
CA PRO A 187 16.48 8.25 6.24
C PRO A 187 15.24 9.00 6.73
N GLU A 188 15.22 10.33 6.68
CA GLU A 188 14.08 11.16 7.08
C GLU A 188 12.83 10.97 6.22
N LYS A 189 13.02 10.48 4.98
CA LYS A 189 11.91 10.14 4.07
C LYS A 189 11.45 8.69 4.24
N LEU A 190 12.34 7.78 4.66
CA LEU A 190 12.00 6.38 4.92
C LEU A 190 10.98 6.23 6.06
N GLU A 191 11.12 7.02 7.13
CA GLU A 191 10.18 7.01 8.25
C GLU A 191 8.77 7.43 7.82
N ARG A 192 8.72 8.41 6.90
CA ARG A 192 7.47 9.03 6.45
C ARG A 192 6.78 8.29 5.29
N MET A 193 7.47 7.37 4.61
CA MET A 193 6.92 6.73 3.41
C MET A 193 5.67 5.86 3.67
N PHE A 194 5.42 5.51 4.94
CA PHE A 194 4.21 4.80 5.38
C PHE A 194 3.10 5.74 5.85
N GLU A 195 3.35 7.07 5.88
CA GLU A 195 2.29 8.05 6.14
C GLU A 195 1.33 8.11 4.96
N GLN A 196 0.06 8.34 5.23
CA GLN A 196 -0.96 8.50 4.18
C GLN A 196 -0.63 9.73 3.33
N PHE A 197 -0.76 9.59 1.99
CA PHE A 197 -0.48 10.65 0.99
C PHE A 197 0.96 11.09 0.88
N TYR A 198 1.86 10.53 1.66
CA TYR A 198 3.27 10.85 1.52
C TYR A 198 3.82 10.32 0.19
N ARG A 199 4.49 11.20 -0.55
CA ARG A 199 5.17 10.88 -1.81
C ARG A 199 6.59 11.39 -1.76
N LEU A 200 7.54 10.56 -2.18
CA LEU A 200 8.96 10.93 -2.22
C LEU A 200 9.23 12.11 -3.15
N ASP A 201 8.53 12.17 -4.29
CA ASP A 201 8.61 13.22 -5.31
C ASP A 201 7.21 13.76 -5.62
N ALA A 202 6.90 14.95 -5.13
CA ALA A 202 5.67 15.66 -5.47
C ALA A 202 5.59 16.07 -6.96
N ALA A 203 6.71 16.09 -7.68
CA ALA A 203 6.84 16.57 -9.05
C ALA A 203 6.76 15.47 -10.12
N ARG A 204 6.87 14.17 -9.79
CA ARG A 204 6.68 13.10 -10.77
C ARG A 204 5.20 12.94 -11.06
N SER A 205 4.85 13.37 -12.26
CA SER A 205 3.51 13.40 -12.83
C SER A 205 2.74 12.09 -12.69
N SER A 206 1.43 12.22 -12.71
CA SER A 206 0.32 11.29 -12.61
C SER A 206 0.40 9.95 -13.36
N ASP A 207 1.45 9.66 -14.14
CA ASP A 207 1.48 8.47 -15.01
C ASP A 207 2.09 7.23 -14.33
N THR A 208 2.85 7.37 -13.25
CA THR A 208 3.51 6.23 -12.57
C THR A 208 3.29 6.17 -11.06
N GLY A 209 2.69 7.19 -10.44
CA GLY A 209 2.58 7.27 -8.99
C GLY A 209 1.15 7.06 -8.48
N GLY A 210 0.99 6.18 -7.48
CA GLY A 210 -0.23 6.02 -6.69
C GLY A 210 -0.57 7.29 -5.87
N ALA A 211 -1.74 7.31 -5.22
CA ALA A 211 -2.18 8.39 -4.32
C ALA A 211 -1.31 8.56 -3.06
N GLY A 212 -0.25 7.76 -2.91
CA GLY A 212 0.54 7.72 -1.68
C GLY A 212 -0.15 6.95 -0.54
N LEU A 213 -1.09 6.08 -0.88
CA LEU A 213 -1.92 5.34 0.06
C LEU A 213 -1.48 3.87 0.19
N GLY A 214 -0.86 3.29 -0.85
CA GLY A 214 -0.56 1.87 -0.90
C GLY A 214 0.33 1.37 0.25
N LEU A 215 1.40 2.09 0.59
CA LEU A 215 2.28 1.72 1.69
C LEU A 215 1.62 1.91 3.07
N ALA A 216 0.78 2.95 3.23
CA ALA A 216 -0.01 3.16 4.43
C ALA A 216 -1.02 2.02 4.65
N ILE A 217 -1.73 1.60 3.58
CA ILE A 217 -2.64 0.45 3.60
C ILE A 217 -1.86 -0.84 3.95
N ALA A 218 -0.70 -1.05 3.34
CA ALA A 218 0.13 -2.22 3.64
C ALA A 218 0.51 -2.26 5.11
N LYS A 219 0.98 -1.15 5.67
CA LYS A 219 1.34 -1.03 7.09
C LYS A 219 0.16 -1.35 7.99
N GLU A 220 -0.99 -0.74 7.76
CA GLU A 220 -2.21 -0.96 8.56
C GLU A 220 -2.64 -2.44 8.56
N ILE A 221 -2.65 -3.08 7.39
CA ILE A 221 -2.99 -4.50 7.27
C ILE A 221 -1.98 -5.38 8.04
N ILE A 222 -0.69 -5.09 7.92
CA ILE A 222 0.36 -5.85 8.62
C ILE A 222 0.22 -5.69 10.15
N GLU A 223 -0.03 -4.46 10.63
CA GLU A 223 -0.24 -4.17 12.04
C GLU A 223 -1.52 -4.83 12.59
N LEU A 224 -2.61 -4.88 11.80
CA LEU A 224 -3.81 -5.64 12.14
C LEU A 224 -3.54 -7.14 12.32
N HIS A 225 -2.59 -7.68 11.57
CA HIS A 225 -2.12 -9.07 11.72
C HIS A 225 -1.09 -9.23 12.87
N HIS A 226 -0.91 -8.21 13.70
CA HIS A 226 0.10 -8.17 14.77
C HIS A 226 1.53 -8.33 14.25
N GLY A 227 1.76 -7.95 13.01
CA GLY A 227 3.07 -7.94 12.37
C GLY A 227 3.73 -6.56 12.43
N THR A 228 4.91 -6.49 11.82
CA THR A 228 5.66 -5.24 11.64
C THR A 228 6.12 -5.09 10.21
N ILE A 229 6.21 -3.85 9.74
CA ILE A 229 6.77 -3.51 8.45
C ILE A 229 7.82 -2.41 8.62
N SER A 230 8.91 -2.53 7.90
CA SER A 230 9.96 -1.51 7.87
C SER A 230 10.54 -1.37 6.46
N ALA A 231 11.19 -0.24 6.21
CA ALA A 231 11.91 0.01 4.97
C ALA A 231 13.35 0.40 5.27
N HIS A 232 14.26 -0.03 4.41
CA HIS A 232 15.66 0.35 4.42
C HIS A 232 16.08 0.74 3.00
N SER A 233 16.94 1.76 2.88
CA SER A 233 17.47 2.15 1.57
C SER A 233 18.91 2.60 1.69
N GLU A 234 19.78 1.91 0.94
CA GLU A 234 21.20 2.18 0.86
C GLU A 234 21.76 1.67 -0.46
N ASN A 235 22.77 2.35 -1.00
CA ASN A 235 23.51 1.90 -2.21
C ASN A 235 22.59 1.54 -3.39
N GLU A 236 21.66 2.44 -3.72
CA GLU A 236 20.65 2.24 -4.78
C GLU A 236 19.82 0.97 -4.61
N THR A 237 19.64 0.56 -3.39
CA THR A 237 18.80 -0.60 -3.03
C THR A 237 17.72 -0.11 -2.07
N ILE A 238 16.49 -0.49 -2.33
CA ILE A 238 15.33 -0.25 -1.47
C ILE A 238 14.82 -1.62 -1.02
N GLN A 239 14.64 -1.79 0.28
CA GLN A 239 14.19 -3.05 0.88
C GLN A 239 13.00 -2.79 1.80
N PHE A 240 11.93 -3.55 1.61
CA PHE A 240 10.82 -3.67 2.54
C PHE A 240 10.92 -4.99 3.28
N LEU A 241 10.75 -4.93 4.58
CA LEU A 241 10.79 -6.09 5.46
C LEU A 241 9.49 -6.18 6.24
N VAL A 242 8.76 -7.27 6.05
CA VAL A 242 7.53 -7.61 6.77
C VAL A 242 7.79 -8.79 7.68
N GLN A 243 7.34 -8.71 8.94
CA GLN A 243 7.35 -9.81 9.89
C GLN A 243 5.91 -10.07 10.35
N LEU A 244 5.49 -11.32 10.32
CA LEU A 244 4.15 -11.73 10.73
C LEU A 244 4.24 -12.92 11.68
N PRO A 245 3.40 -13.00 12.73
CA PRO A 245 3.28 -14.20 13.54
C PRO A 245 2.71 -15.36 12.69
N LEU A 246 3.07 -16.59 13.01
CA LEU A 246 2.46 -17.77 12.38
C LEU A 246 0.95 -17.87 12.65
N ASP A 247 0.50 -17.27 13.73
CA ASP A 247 -0.93 -17.21 14.11
C ASP A 247 -1.27 -15.82 14.64
N CYS A 248 -1.96 -15.02 13.85
CA CYS A 248 -2.38 -13.68 14.22
C CYS A 248 -3.44 -13.64 15.35
N GLN A 249 -4.05 -14.78 15.73
CA GLN A 249 -5.04 -14.85 16.82
C GLN A 249 -4.40 -15.06 18.21
N LYS A 250 -3.19 -15.60 18.30
CA LYS A 250 -2.55 -15.96 19.58
C LYS A 250 -2.29 -14.75 20.48
N ASN A 251 -2.00 -13.59 19.93
CA ASN A 251 -1.72 -12.37 20.71
C ASN A 251 -2.96 -11.75 21.38
N VAL A 252 -4.16 -12.05 20.90
CA VAL A 252 -5.42 -11.53 21.49
C VAL A 252 -5.72 -12.25 22.82
N ARG A 253 -5.35 -13.53 22.94
CA ARG A 253 -5.61 -14.33 24.17
C ARG A 253 -4.70 -13.94 25.35
N SER A 254 -3.46 -13.53 25.09
CA SER A 254 -2.51 -13.17 26.15
C SER A 254 -2.77 -11.81 26.82
N SER A 255 -3.55 -10.93 26.18
CA SER A 255 -3.96 -9.63 26.74
C SER A 255 -5.27 -9.71 27.55
N SER A 256 -6.14 -10.69 27.28
CA SER A 256 -7.38 -10.89 28.03
C SER A 256 -7.19 -11.71 29.33
N GLU A 257 -6.13 -12.52 29.44
CA GLU A 257 -5.81 -13.30 30.64
C GLU A 257 -5.05 -12.51 31.72
N ARG A 258 -4.55 -11.31 31.43
CA ARG A 258 -3.89 -10.43 32.41
C ARG A 258 -4.81 -9.45 33.14
N ASN A 259 -6.12 -9.46 32.83
CA ASN A 259 -7.12 -8.59 33.44
C ASN A 259 -8.17 -9.36 34.28
N HIS A 260 -7.81 -10.53 34.80
CA HIS A 260 -8.60 -11.25 35.80
C HIS A 260 -7.85 -11.46 37.08
#